data_477bb2aa82c486d04ce36fcf0d3b06a9
#
_entry.id   477bb2aa82c486d04ce36fcf0d3b06a9
#
_cell.length_a   1.000
_cell.length_b   1.000
_cell.length_c   1.000
_cell.angle_alpha   90.00
_cell.angle_beta   90.00
_cell.angle_gamma   90.00
#
_symmetry.space_group_name_H-M   'P 1'
#
loop_
_entity.id
_entity.type
_entity.pdbx_description
1 polymer ?
#
loop_
_entity_poly.entity_id
_entity_poly.type
_entity_poly.pdbx_seq_one_letter_code
_entity_poly.pdbx_strand_id
1 'polypeptide(L)'
;MKSEVLKQDLYISSSNLSEFRSRYLKHRVYFSVNGEGYGHSSRVLAIARQLDPSEVILGGYGYVLKRFEKTPYKTVEITPEISFVGKNGSLDIGLTILKNSSYPVAINQIIKEEKKIIQNFGVTCVVADSRSAPVFAANKLGIPCILLTNQTTFAPFFEAELNNLEDSLVTKSFKDWLSAGTAAVLSNAAEPFFQKVVKDWLNATDEIFIPDLPPPYSLSLPILCNENFVKKKQRFLGPLLPWSWKSLSQLSHKDFLPDKFQGFKKKIVCTLGGHKYRKPLFEATLNLAAQMPEVLFVILSDFKSDINLPNLFRLGFVDNPAKYYLNADLVITQAGHSTAMELITLGVPMLAVPDTNQVEQESNAKRLCELGVGSMLSYKDLNTNELFTTVQYMLNEESFRHSAKKISNIARKHIAEEEAGRIIKDYSTRVQAY
;
A
#
# COMPACT_ATOMS: atom_id res chain seq x y z
N MET A 1 5.48 67.99 22.81
CA MET A 1 4.76 67.54 21.63
C MET A 1 5.58 66.45 20.93
N LYS A 2 5.62 65.25 21.45
CA LYS A 2 6.15 63.99 20.82
C LYS A 2 5.90 62.85 21.80
N SER A 3 4.65 62.39 21.92
CA SER A 3 4.35 61.10 22.62
C SER A 3 2.87 60.67 22.58
N GLU A 4 2.11 61.09 21.58
CA GLU A 4 0.64 60.73 21.52
C GLU A 4 0.18 60.12 20.19
N VAL A 5 1.01 59.50 19.41
CA VAL A 5 0.62 58.93 18.10
C VAL A 5 0.98 57.45 17.98
N LEU A 6 0.96 56.64 19.02
CA LEU A 6 1.16 55.19 18.92
C LEU A 6 0.35 54.39 19.95
N LYS A 7 -0.96 54.63 20.02
CA LYS A 7 -1.91 53.72 20.68
C LYS A 7 -3.27 53.73 19.96
N GLN A 8 -3.28 53.43 18.68
CA GLN A 8 -4.45 52.84 18.08
C GLN A 8 -4.25 51.31 18.18
N ASP A 9 -4.66 50.73 19.30
CA ASP A 9 -4.86 49.34 19.47
C ASP A 9 -5.85 48.87 18.41
N LEU A 10 -5.34 48.18 17.37
CA LEU A 10 -6.15 47.44 16.45
C LEU A 10 -6.84 46.32 17.27
N TYR A 11 -8.01 46.62 17.80
CA TYR A 11 -8.95 45.62 18.27
C TYR A 11 -9.47 44.86 17.06
N ILE A 12 -8.66 43.85 16.58
CA ILE A 12 -9.14 42.86 15.64
C ILE A 12 -10.05 41.95 16.44
N SER A 13 -11.35 41.98 16.18
CA SER A 13 -12.30 41.06 16.80
C SER A 13 -11.84 39.61 16.54
N SER A 14 -12.15 38.69 17.44
CA SER A 14 -11.80 37.29 17.30
C SER A 14 -12.28 36.67 15.97
N SER A 15 -13.41 37.18 15.42
CA SER A 15 -13.91 36.82 14.09
C SER A 15 -13.05 37.36 12.96
N ASN A 16 -12.51 38.57 13.06
CA ASN A 16 -11.63 39.18 12.06
C ASN A 16 -10.22 38.55 12.10
N LEU A 17 -9.75 38.11 13.27
CA LEU A 17 -8.52 37.38 13.44
C LEU A 17 -8.60 35.98 12.81
N SER A 18 -9.72 35.27 12.92
CA SER A 18 -9.95 33.98 12.27
C SER A 18 -10.02 34.13 10.74
N GLU A 19 -10.68 35.19 10.26
CA GLU A 19 -10.78 35.48 8.82
C GLU A 19 -9.46 35.99 8.22
N PHE A 20 -8.69 36.80 8.94
CA PHE A 20 -7.34 37.22 8.55
C PHE A 20 -6.37 36.05 8.56
N ARG A 21 -6.38 35.18 9.58
CA ARG A 21 -5.59 33.96 9.65
C ARG A 21 -5.92 33.00 8.52
N SER A 22 -7.20 32.75 8.24
CA SER A 22 -7.68 31.92 7.13
C SER A 22 -7.20 32.43 5.76
N ARG A 23 -7.07 33.75 5.56
CA ARG A 23 -6.61 34.38 4.31
C ARG A 23 -5.10 34.39 4.10
N TYR A 24 -4.30 34.35 5.17
CA TYR A 24 -2.84 34.60 5.09
C TYR A 24 -1.97 33.45 5.57
N LEU A 25 -2.50 32.48 6.31
CA LEU A 25 -1.75 31.28 6.66
C LEU A 25 -2.02 30.21 5.61
N LYS A 26 -1.01 29.93 4.77
CA LYS A 26 -1.08 28.84 3.81
C LYS A 26 -1.19 27.52 4.56
N HIS A 27 -2.28 26.78 4.31
CA HIS A 27 -2.41 25.39 4.75
C HIS A 27 -1.31 24.58 4.06
N ARG A 28 -0.54 23.81 4.82
CA ARG A 28 0.50 22.96 4.27
C ARG A 28 0.40 21.55 4.79
N VAL A 29 0.12 20.65 3.90
CA VAL A 29 -0.02 19.23 4.18
C VAL A 29 1.26 18.50 3.76
N TYR A 30 1.86 17.81 4.69
CA TYR A 30 3.04 17.00 4.45
C TYR A 30 2.69 15.52 4.46
N PHE A 31 2.90 14.85 3.34
CA PHE A 31 2.81 13.40 3.22
C PHE A 31 4.19 12.78 3.38
N SER A 32 4.40 12.01 4.44
CA SER A 32 5.62 11.23 4.65
C SER A 32 5.34 9.77 4.31
N VAL A 33 5.95 9.28 3.23
CA VAL A 33 5.49 8.07 2.53
C VAL A 33 6.55 6.99 2.52
N ASN A 34 6.13 5.75 2.83
CA ASN A 34 7.00 4.58 2.75
C ASN A 34 7.42 4.31 1.30
N GLY A 35 8.73 4.14 1.06
CA GLY A 35 9.32 3.94 -0.26
C GLY A 35 9.30 2.50 -0.80
N GLU A 36 8.85 1.55 0.01
CA GLU A 36 8.81 0.13 -0.34
C GLU A 36 7.59 -0.21 -1.22
N GLY A 37 7.74 -0.05 -2.52
CA GLY A 37 6.72 -0.40 -3.51
C GLY A 37 5.86 0.75 -4.01
N TYR A 38 5.19 0.51 -5.14
CA TYR A 38 4.42 1.54 -5.86
C TYR A 38 3.04 1.85 -5.26
N GLY A 39 2.48 0.95 -4.45
CA GLY A 39 1.15 1.09 -3.86
C GLY A 39 1.01 2.33 -2.98
N HIS A 40 2.03 2.61 -2.17
CA HIS A 40 2.07 3.78 -1.29
C HIS A 40 1.99 5.10 -2.07
N SER A 41 2.79 5.27 -3.13
CA SER A 41 2.73 6.46 -3.96
C SER A 41 1.39 6.60 -4.69
N SER A 42 0.77 5.50 -5.10
CA SER A 42 -0.51 5.52 -5.81
C SER A 42 -1.64 6.06 -4.94
N ARG A 43 -1.78 5.56 -3.71
CA ARG A 43 -2.83 5.98 -2.78
C ARG A 43 -2.61 7.40 -2.25
N VAL A 44 -1.37 7.79 -2.01
CA VAL A 44 -1.06 9.17 -1.60
C VAL A 44 -1.33 10.17 -2.72
N LEU A 45 -0.94 9.87 -3.96
CA LEU A 45 -1.23 10.74 -5.10
C LEU A 45 -2.74 10.85 -5.40
N ALA A 46 -3.53 9.83 -5.12
CA ALA A 46 -4.98 9.91 -5.23
C ALA A 46 -5.53 11.00 -4.29
N ILE A 47 -5.08 11.02 -3.03
CA ILE A 47 -5.48 12.04 -2.05
C ILE A 47 -4.90 13.41 -2.40
N ALA A 48 -3.61 13.49 -2.74
CA ALA A 48 -2.92 14.74 -3.01
C ALA A 48 -3.57 15.55 -4.15
N ARG A 49 -4.17 14.86 -5.14
CA ARG A 49 -4.91 15.50 -6.24
C ARG A 49 -6.17 16.26 -5.79
N GLN A 50 -6.67 16.03 -4.57
CA GLN A 50 -7.81 16.73 -3.98
C GLN A 50 -7.40 18.02 -3.24
N LEU A 51 -6.09 18.30 -3.19
CA LEU A 51 -5.50 19.44 -2.50
C LEU A 51 -4.83 20.38 -3.50
N ASP A 52 -4.65 21.64 -3.12
CA ASP A 52 -3.90 22.58 -3.95
C ASP A 52 -2.43 22.15 -4.02
N PRO A 53 -1.83 22.00 -5.23
CA PRO A 53 -0.43 21.61 -5.36
C PRO A 53 0.56 22.49 -4.60
N SER A 54 0.24 23.78 -4.41
CA SER A 54 1.10 24.71 -3.66
C SER A 54 1.09 24.47 -2.14
N GLU A 55 0.11 23.71 -1.65
CA GLU A 55 -0.07 23.37 -0.24
C GLU A 55 0.48 22.00 0.12
N VAL A 56 0.90 21.20 -0.86
CA VAL A 56 1.31 19.80 -0.68
C VAL A 56 2.82 19.65 -0.73
N ILE A 57 3.37 18.95 0.26
CA ILE A 57 4.74 18.48 0.30
C ILE A 57 4.73 16.94 0.33
N LEU A 58 5.45 16.31 -0.60
CA LEU A 58 5.57 14.85 -0.69
C LEU A 58 6.97 14.41 -0.27
N GLY A 59 7.08 13.73 0.87
CA GLY A 59 8.30 13.06 1.32
C GLY A 59 8.30 11.60 0.92
N GLY A 60 9.41 11.13 0.37
CA GLY A 60 9.56 9.74 -0.03
C GLY A 60 11.01 9.35 -0.26
N TYR A 61 11.24 8.07 -0.53
CA TYR A 61 12.54 7.53 -0.93
C TYR A 61 12.37 6.44 -1.99
N GLY A 62 13.45 6.04 -2.63
CA GLY A 62 13.44 4.94 -3.60
C GLY A 62 12.49 5.15 -4.78
N TYR A 63 11.62 4.19 -5.05
CA TYR A 63 10.66 4.24 -6.16
C TYR A 63 9.61 5.33 -5.98
N VAL A 64 9.20 5.58 -4.73
CA VAL A 64 8.19 6.58 -4.40
C VAL A 64 8.68 7.98 -4.70
N LEU A 65 9.91 8.33 -4.30
CA LEU A 65 10.51 9.63 -4.59
C LEU A 65 10.60 9.89 -6.10
N LYS A 66 11.14 8.94 -6.87
CA LYS A 66 11.24 9.04 -8.34
C LYS A 66 9.89 9.28 -9.02
N ARG A 67 8.81 8.75 -8.45
CA ARG A 67 7.45 8.97 -8.96
C ARG A 67 6.95 10.36 -8.59
N PHE A 68 7.22 10.83 -7.38
CA PHE A 68 6.82 12.15 -6.91
C PHE A 68 7.52 13.28 -7.67
N GLU A 69 8.79 13.11 -8.03
CA GLU A 69 9.56 14.07 -8.85
C GLU A 69 8.96 14.37 -10.22
N LYS A 70 8.09 13.47 -10.73
CA LYS A 70 7.35 13.63 -11.98
C LYS A 70 6.01 14.35 -11.80
N THR A 71 5.73 14.87 -10.63
CA THR A 71 4.46 15.53 -10.28
C THR A 71 4.67 17.03 -10.03
N PRO A 72 3.61 17.85 -10.01
CA PRO A 72 3.74 19.28 -9.76
C PRO A 72 3.97 19.63 -8.26
N TYR A 73 3.99 18.64 -7.37
CA TYR A 73 4.13 18.85 -5.94
C TYR A 73 5.57 19.12 -5.52
N LYS A 74 5.76 19.84 -4.42
CA LYS A 74 7.07 19.94 -3.75
C LYS A 74 7.48 18.59 -3.20
N THR A 75 8.68 18.11 -3.55
CA THR A 75 9.21 16.82 -3.10
C THR A 75 10.38 17.00 -2.15
N VAL A 76 10.51 16.04 -1.21
CA VAL A 76 11.61 15.97 -0.25
C VAL A 76 12.06 14.50 -0.13
N GLU A 77 13.35 14.25 -0.21
CA GLU A 77 13.92 12.95 0.13
C GLU A 77 13.92 12.74 1.64
N ILE A 78 13.49 11.58 2.09
CA ILE A 78 13.41 11.21 3.51
C ILE A 78 14.14 9.91 3.80
N THR A 79 14.58 9.73 5.03
CA THR A 79 15.29 8.53 5.48
C THR A 79 14.33 7.35 5.63
N PRO A 80 14.66 6.16 5.07
CA PRO A 80 13.90 4.93 5.30
C PRO A 80 13.85 4.54 6.78
N GLU A 81 12.70 4.06 7.27
CA GLU A 81 12.58 3.52 8.64
C GLU A 81 12.94 2.05 8.70
N ILE A 82 12.35 1.25 7.81
CA ILE A 82 12.53 -0.20 7.73
C ILE A 82 12.79 -0.59 6.29
N SER A 83 13.68 -1.55 6.09
CA SER A 83 13.98 -2.12 4.77
C SER A 83 13.80 -3.63 4.81
N PHE A 84 13.06 -4.17 3.86
CA PHE A 84 12.82 -5.60 3.72
C PHE A 84 13.93 -6.30 2.93
N VAL A 85 14.18 -7.58 3.26
CA VAL A 85 15.09 -8.47 2.53
C VAL A 85 14.32 -9.68 2.07
N GLY A 86 14.45 -10.05 0.79
CA GLY A 86 13.75 -11.22 0.23
C GLY A 86 14.55 -11.97 -0.81
N LYS A 87 14.27 -13.28 -0.95
CA LYS A 87 14.91 -14.18 -1.91
C LYS A 87 13.93 -15.26 -2.35
N ASN A 88 13.91 -15.57 -3.67
CA ASN A 88 13.15 -16.69 -4.26
C ASN A 88 11.67 -16.77 -3.83
N GLY A 89 10.94 -15.67 -3.94
CA GLY A 89 9.52 -15.63 -3.59
C GLY A 89 9.21 -15.58 -2.09
N SER A 90 10.22 -15.39 -1.25
CA SER A 90 10.09 -15.34 0.21
C SER A 90 10.70 -14.08 0.79
N LEU A 91 10.05 -13.51 1.81
CA LEU A 91 10.65 -12.52 2.69
C LEU A 91 11.56 -13.25 3.69
N ASP A 92 12.81 -12.80 3.80
CA ASP A 92 13.75 -13.30 4.80
C ASP A 92 13.62 -12.45 6.07
N ILE A 93 12.92 -12.98 7.07
CA ILE A 93 12.62 -12.27 8.30
C ILE A 93 13.87 -12.10 9.15
N GLY A 94 14.71 -13.13 9.27
CA GLY A 94 15.95 -13.05 10.04
C GLY A 94 16.89 -11.98 9.50
N LEU A 95 17.13 -11.96 8.18
CA LEU A 95 17.94 -10.90 7.55
C LEU A 95 17.25 -9.53 7.61
N THR A 96 15.93 -9.47 7.55
CA THR A 96 15.18 -8.22 7.70
C THR A 96 15.38 -7.65 9.11
N ILE A 97 15.24 -8.45 10.17
CA ILE A 97 15.49 -8.03 11.56
C ILE A 97 16.96 -7.59 11.73
N LEU A 98 17.91 -8.38 11.22
CA LEU A 98 19.33 -8.06 11.31
C LEU A 98 19.66 -6.74 10.60
N LYS A 99 19.13 -6.53 9.39
CA LYS A 99 19.34 -5.29 8.64
C LYS A 99 18.78 -4.05 9.34
N ASN A 100 17.72 -4.22 10.11
CA ASN A 100 17.05 -3.16 10.85
C ASN A 100 17.41 -3.14 12.34
N SER A 101 18.45 -3.87 12.77
CA SER A 101 18.87 -3.97 14.19
C SER A 101 19.23 -2.62 14.83
N SER A 102 19.67 -1.64 14.04
CA SER A 102 19.94 -0.27 14.47
C SER A 102 18.69 0.61 14.62
N TYR A 103 17.50 0.12 14.25
CA TYR A 103 16.25 0.90 14.27
C TYR A 103 15.99 1.59 15.62
N PRO A 104 16.17 0.97 16.80
CA PRO A 104 15.91 1.61 18.09
C PRO A 104 16.76 2.87 18.33
N VAL A 105 17.95 2.94 17.72
CA VAL A 105 18.84 4.11 17.81
C VAL A 105 18.54 5.09 16.67
N ALA A 106 18.38 4.57 15.44
CA ALA A 106 18.16 5.35 14.24
C ALA A 106 16.83 6.11 14.26
N ILE A 107 15.77 5.56 14.86
CA ILE A 107 14.43 6.18 14.87
C ILE A 107 14.43 7.59 15.47
N ASN A 108 15.22 7.82 16.52
CA ASN A 108 15.32 9.16 17.13
C ASN A 108 15.93 10.18 16.17
N GLN A 109 16.89 9.77 15.35
CA GLN A 109 17.48 10.64 14.33
C GLN A 109 16.48 10.93 13.22
N ILE A 110 15.76 9.90 12.76
CA ILE A 110 14.72 10.04 11.72
C ILE A 110 13.61 10.99 12.22
N ILE A 111 13.17 10.87 13.47
CA ILE A 111 12.19 11.79 14.08
C ILE A 111 12.71 13.24 14.06
N LYS A 112 14.00 13.47 14.33
CA LYS A 112 14.59 14.82 14.26
C LYS A 112 14.59 15.37 12.84
N GLU A 113 14.84 14.54 11.85
CA GLU A 113 14.79 14.91 10.43
C GLU A 113 13.37 15.26 10.00
N GLU A 114 12.38 14.44 10.34
CA GLU A 114 10.97 14.71 10.10
C GLU A 114 10.51 16.03 10.76
N LYS A 115 10.94 16.28 12.02
CA LYS A 115 10.67 17.57 12.70
C LYS A 115 11.21 18.76 11.92
N LYS A 116 12.45 18.67 11.41
CA LYS A 116 13.03 19.75 10.60
C LYS A 116 12.23 20.01 9.33
N ILE A 117 11.77 18.95 8.65
CA ILE A 117 10.93 19.08 7.45
C ILE A 117 9.63 19.79 7.82
N ILE A 118 8.93 19.33 8.86
CA ILE A 118 7.67 19.94 9.33
C ILE A 118 7.84 21.42 9.63
N GLN A 119 8.91 21.80 10.36
CA GLN A 119 9.19 23.18 10.73
C GLN A 119 9.60 24.04 9.55
N ASN A 120 10.54 23.56 8.70
CA ASN A 120 11.06 24.32 7.57
C ASN A 120 9.98 24.65 6.53
N PHE A 121 9.01 23.78 6.37
CA PHE A 121 7.90 24.00 5.42
C PHE A 121 6.66 24.63 6.08
N GLY A 122 6.65 24.87 7.40
CA GLY A 122 5.49 25.39 8.10
C GLY A 122 4.26 24.50 7.93
N VAL A 123 4.44 23.20 8.13
CA VAL A 123 3.38 22.18 7.96
C VAL A 123 2.31 22.35 9.02
N THR A 124 1.05 22.26 8.60
CA THR A 124 -0.13 22.39 9.48
C THR A 124 -0.89 21.07 9.64
N CYS A 125 -0.60 20.05 8.83
CA CYS A 125 -1.11 18.69 8.98
C CYS A 125 -0.13 17.69 8.38
N VAL A 126 0.12 16.59 9.06
CA VAL A 126 0.95 15.47 8.58
C VAL A 126 0.07 14.30 8.21
N VAL A 127 0.35 13.68 7.06
CA VAL A 127 -0.20 12.39 6.66
C VAL A 127 0.95 11.39 6.57
N ALA A 128 1.01 10.47 7.50
CA ALA A 128 2.04 9.43 7.58
C ALA A 128 1.55 8.16 6.88
N ASP A 129 2.16 7.79 5.77
CA ASP A 129 1.80 6.55 5.07
C ASP A 129 2.70 5.41 5.53
N SER A 130 2.16 4.59 6.46
CA SER A 130 2.82 3.42 7.05
C SER A 130 4.22 3.74 7.62
N ARG A 131 4.36 4.92 8.25
CA ARG A 131 5.59 5.41 8.88
C ARG A 131 5.33 5.90 10.30
N SER A 132 6.23 5.62 11.23
CA SER A 132 6.09 5.98 12.64
C SER A 132 6.78 7.32 12.98
N ALA A 133 7.95 7.60 12.39
CA ALA A 133 8.73 8.80 12.69
C ALA A 133 7.98 10.12 12.45
N PRO A 134 7.25 10.32 11.33
CA PRO A 134 6.48 11.55 11.12
C PRO A 134 5.35 11.71 12.13
N VAL A 135 4.72 10.61 12.60
CA VAL A 135 3.70 10.67 13.65
C VAL A 135 4.29 11.18 14.97
N PHE A 136 5.42 10.61 15.40
CA PHE A 136 6.10 11.07 16.62
C PHE A 136 6.64 12.50 16.47
N ALA A 137 7.11 12.88 15.27
CA ALA A 137 7.57 14.24 15.00
C ALA A 137 6.44 15.26 15.10
N ALA A 138 5.31 14.97 14.46
CA ALA A 138 4.09 15.81 14.48
C ALA A 138 3.54 15.95 15.90
N ASN A 139 3.40 14.85 16.63
CA ASN A 139 2.94 14.84 18.02
C ASN A 139 3.82 15.72 18.92
N LYS A 140 5.17 15.61 18.81
CA LYS A 140 6.11 16.47 19.55
C LYS A 140 6.03 17.96 19.20
N LEU A 141 5.45 18.31 18.06
CA LEU A 141 5.28 19.68 17.59
C LEU A 141 3.86 20.20 17.80
N GLY A 142 2.93 19.39 18.31
CA GLY A 142 1.52 19.72 18.44
C GLY A 142 0.80 19.88 17.09
N ILE A 143 1.31 19.24 16.02
CA ILE A 143 0.74 19.26 14.68
C ILE A 143 -0.16 18.03 14.50
N PRO A 144 -1.40 18.17 14.00
CA PRO A 144 -2.27 17.04 13.72
C PRO A 144 -1.62 16.04 12.76
N CYS A 145 -1.76 14.75 13.08
CA CYS A 145 -1.22 13.69 12.26
C CYS A 145 -2.26 12.60 11.96
N ILE A 146 -2.48 12.35 10.68
CA ILE A 146 -3.31 11.27 10.16
C ILE A 146 -2.39 10.13 9.73
N LEU A 147 -2.67 8.92 10.20
CA LEU A 147 -1.98 7.71 9.76
C LEU A 147 -2.77 7.08 8.61
N LEU A 148 -2.16 6.95 7.44
CA LEU A 148 -2.71 6.20 6.31
C LEU A 148 -2.08 4.81 6.29
N THR A 149 -2.84 3.77 6.61
CA THR A 149 -2.32 2.39 6.65
C THR A 149 -3.44 1.36 6.53
N ASN A 150 -3.11 0.20 6.03
CA ASN A 150 -3.97 -0.99 6.00
C ASN A 150 -3.54 -2.04 7.04
N GLN A 151 -2.54 -1.75 7.87
CA GLN A 151 -2.05 -2.65 8.91
C GLN A 151 -1.78 -1.85 10.19
N THR A 152 -2.39 -2.28 11.30
CA THR A 152 -2.22 -1.66 12.62
C THR A 152 -1.85 -2.67 13.71
N THR A 153 -1.58 -3.94 13.34
CA THR A 153 -0.99 -4.94 14.23
C THR A 153 0.07 -5.76 13.50
N PHE A 154 1.08 -6.19 14.23
CA PHE A 154 2.15 -7.08 13.78
C PHE A 154 2.11 -8.45 14.46
N ALA A 155 1.09 -8.72 15.30
CA ALA A 155 0.94 -10.01 15.97
C ALA A 155 0.97 -11.19 14.97
N PRO A 156 0.25 -11.16 13.82
CA PRO A 156 0.31 -12.25 12.85
C PRO A 156 1.71 -12.49 12.24
N PHE A 157 2.58 -11.49 12.24
CA PHE A 157 3.96 -11.62 11.80
C PHE A 157 4.76 -12.52 12.76
N PHE A 158 4.62 -12.33 14.05
CA PHE A 158 5.33 -13.11 15.05
C PHE A 158 4.75 -14.53 15.16
N GLU A 159 3.44 -14.70 15.02
CA GLU A 159 2.78 -16.02 14.96
C GLU A 159 3.25 -16.85 13.76
N ALA A 160 3.41 -16.22 12.57
CA ALA A 160 3.91 -16.90 11.38
C ALA A 160 5.34 -17.41 11.57
N GLU A 161 6.20 -16.70 12.31
CA GLU A 161 7.56 -17.13 12.61
C GLU A 161 7.60 -18.35 13.52
N LEU A 162 6.74 -18.43 14.53
CA LEU A 162 6.64 -19.59 15.42
C LEU A 162 6.21 -20.84 14.63
N ASN A 163 5.21 -20.70 13.75
CA ASN A 163 4.75 -21.81 12.90
C ASN A 163 5.84 -22.28 11.92
N ASN A 164 6.61 -21.35 11.32
CA ASN A 164 7.74 -21.70 10.47
C ASN A 164 8.86 -22.44 11.24
N LEU A 165 9.05 -22.14 12.52
CA LEU A 165 9.99 -22.85 13.38
C LEU A 165 9.54 -24.29 13.62
N GLU A 166 8.27 -24.52 13.91
CA GLU A 166 7.70 -25.87 14.09
C GLU A 166 7.84 -26.70 12.82
N ASP A 167 7.51 -26.15 11.66
CA ASP A 167 7.68 -26.79 10.35
C ASP A 167 9.16 -27.13 10.06
N SER A 168 10.10 -26.28 10.46
CA SER A 168 11.54 -26.46 10.23
C SER A 168 12.16 -27.50 11.18
N LEU A 169 11.61 -27.68 12.36
CA LEU A 169 11.99 -28.75 13.31
C LEU A 169 11.67 -30.14 12.75
N VAL A 170 10.66 -30.23 11.87
CA VAL A 170 10.24 -31.49 11.24
C VAL A 170 11.04 -31.81 9.97
N THR A 171 11.69 -30.83 9.32
CA THR A 171 12.21 -30.94 7.95
C THR A 171 13.68 -30.59 7.75
N LYS A 172 14.68 -31.13 8.40
CA LYS A 172 15.84 -31.48 7.60
C LYS A 172 17.26 -31.00 7.72
N SER A 173 17.61 -29.81 7.99
CA SER A 173 19.05 -29.46 7.93
C SER A 173 19.42 -28.70 9.19
N PHE A 174 20.56 -29.09 9.82
CA PHE A 174 21.11 -28.37 10.96
C PHE A 174 21.31 -26.87 10.65
N LYS A 175 21.62 -26.55 9.40
CA LYS A 175 21.81 -25.17 8.95
C LYS A 175 20.47 -24.43 8.84
N ASP A 176 19.42 -25.09 8.37
CA ASP A 176 18.07 -24.53 8.28
C ASP A 176 17.45 -24.40 9.67
N TRP A 177 17.70 -25.40 10.54
CA TRP A 177 17.33 -25.35 11.95
C TRP A 177 18.01 -24.21 12.70
N LEU A 178 19.32 -23.99 12.49
CA LEU A 178 20.06 -22.90 13.11
C LEU A 178 19.55 -21.54 12.65
N SER A 179 19.25 -21.37 11.37
CA SER A 179 18.72 -20.12 10.80
C SER A 179 17.29 -19.84 11.30
N ALA A 180 16.42 -20.84 11.33
CA ALA A 180 15.05 -20.71 11.84
C ALA A 180 15.02 -20.47 13.35
N GLY A 181 15.83 -21.21 14.11
CA GLY A 181 15.95 -21.00 15.55
C GLY A 181 16.48 -19.61 15.91
N THR A 182 17.46 -19.10 15.15
CA THR A 182 17.98 -17.74 15.34
C THR A 182 16.91 -16.69 15.01
N ALA A 183 16.15 -16.88 13.93
CA ALA A 183 15.06 -16.00 13.54
C ALA A 183 13.96 -15.95 14.61
N ALA A 184 13.53 -17.11 15.13
CA ALA A 184 12.51 -17.19 16.19
C ALA A 184 12.96 -16.54 17.51
N VAL A 185 14.21 -16.76 17.93
CA VAL A 185 14.75 -16.11 19.13
C VAL A 185 14.81 -14.59 18.95
N LEU A 186 15.25 -14.10 17.78
CA LEU A 186 15.29 -12.67 17.48
C LEU A 186 13.89 -12.09 17.41
N SER A 187 12.92 -12.80 16.81
CA SER A 187 11.52 -12.38 16.74
C SER A 187 10.89 -12.26 18.11
N ASN A 188 11.03 -13.28 18.95
CA ASN A 188 10.49 -13.27 20.33
C ASN A 188 11.10 -12.17 21.20
N ALA A 189 12.40 -11.90 21.04
CA ALA A 189 13.06 -10.80 21.76
C ALA A 189 12.64 -9.42 21.26
N ALA A 190 12.34 -9.29 19.98
CA ALA A 190 11.95 -8.02 19.35
C ALA A 190 10.44 -7.71 19.50
N GLU A 191 9.58 -8.73 19.64
CA GLU A 191 8.13 -8.58 19.67
C GLU A 191 7.63 -7.56 20.70
N PRO A 192 8.01 -7.60 21.99
CA PRO A 192 7.52 -6.64 22.99
C PRO A 192 7.90 -5.20 22.64
N PHE A 193 9.10 -5.02 22.06
CA PHE A 193 9.55 -3.70 21.60
C PHE A 193 8.69 -3.21 20.43
N PHE A 194 8.45 -4.04 19.43
CA PHE A 194 7.61 -3.67 18.28
C PHE A 194 6.17 -3.41 18.70
N GLN A 195 5.59 -4.24 19.57
CA GLN A 195 4.23 -4.02 20.09
C GLN A 195 4.13 -2.68 20.82
N LYS A 196 5.13 -2.33 21.64
CA LYS A 196 5.17 -1.03 22.30
C LYS A 196 5.26 0.13 21.29
N VAL A 197 6.15 0.03 20.31
CA VAL A 197 6.30 1.07 19.27
C VAL A 197 4.99 1.24 18.50
N VAL A 198 4.32 0.14 18.13
CA VAL A 198 3.04 0.18 17.44
C VAL A 198 1.96 0.84 18.31
N LYS A 199 1.88 0.48 19.59
CA LYS A 199 0.92 1.08 20.52
C LYS A 199 1.17 2.58 20.71
N ASP A 200 2.42 2.99 20.90
CA ASP A 200 2.80 4.39 21.04
C ASP A 200 2.51 5.18 19.74
N TRP A 201 2.77 4.57 18.59
CA TRP A 201 2.47 5.12 17.27
C TRP A 201 0.97 5.37 17.07
N LEU A 202 0.14 4.35 17.36
CA LEU A 202 -1.32 4.46 17.25
C LEU A 202 -1.92 5.45 18.26
N ASN A 203 -1.33 5.54 19.47
CA ASN A 203 -1.74 6.53 20.47
C ASN A 203 -1.44 7.96 20.04
N ALA A 204 -0.27 8.20 19.43
CA ALA A 204 0.19 9.50 18.99
C ALA A 204 -0.52 10.02 17.71
N THR A 205 -1.33 9.18 17.06
CA THR A 205 -2.06 9.49 15.83
C THR A 205 -3.43 10.08 16.19
N ASP A 206 -3.89 11.12 15.48
CA ASP A 206 -5.21 11.73 15.67
C ASP A 206 -6.32 10.91 14.98
N GLU A 207 -6.09 10.46 13.75
CA GLU A 207 -7.02 9.65 12.96
C GLU A 207 -6.26 8.62 12.11
N ILE A 208 -6.88 7.47 11.85
CA ILE A 208 -6.30 6.38 11.07
C ILE A 208 -7.17 6.15 9.83
N PHE A 209 -6.64 6.48 8.66
CA PHE A 209 -7.26 6.19 7.38
C PHE A 209 -6.94 4.78 6.95
N ILE A 210 -7.97 3.96 6.79
CA ILE A 210 -7.87 2.61 6.23
C ILE A 210 -8.31 2.70 4.76
N PRO A 211 -7.39 2.52 3.79
CA PRO A 211 -7.68 2.63 2.36
C PRO A 211 -8.35 1.36 1.82
N ASP A 212 -9.39 0.90 2.49
CA ASP A 212 -10.06 -0.37 2.30
C ASP A 212 -11.56 -0.23 2.48
N LEU A 213 -12.32 -1.20 1.98
CA LEU A 213 -13.76 -1.30 2.22
C LEU A 213 -14.05 -1.51 3.71
N PRO A 214 -15.20 -1.02 4.21
CA PRO A 214 -15.60 -1.34 5.58
C PRO A 214 -15.94 -2.84 5.72
N PRO A 215 -15.95 -3.36 6.97
CA PRO A 215 -16.46 -4.70 7.24
C PRO A 215 -17.88 -4.91 6.67
N PRO A 216 -18.21 -6.09 6.15
CA PRO A 216 -17.43 -7.34 6.15
C PRO A 216 -16.48 -7.49 4.96
N TYR A 217 -16.34 -6.49 4.08
CA TYR A 217 -15.65 -6.60 2.79
C TYR A 217 -14.16 -6.21 2.86
N SER A 218 -13.67 -5.73 3.99
CA SER A 218 -12.27 -5.32 4.16
C SER A 218 -11.31 -6.52 4.06
N LEU A 219 -10.24 -6.34 3.30
CA LEU A 219 -9.11 -7.27 3.26
C LEU A 219 -8.22 -7.14 4.50
N SER A 220 -8.15 -5.95 5.06
CA SER A 220 -7.25 -5.61 6.17
C SER A 220 -7.72 -6.13 7.53
N LEU A 221 -8.96 -6.62 7.66
CA LEU A 221 -9.54 -7.02 8.96
C LEU A 221 -8.62 -7.84 9.86
N PRO A 222 -7.93 -8.90 9.36
CA PRO A 222 -7.10 -9.74 10.23
C PRO A 222 -5.83 -9.05 10.74
N ILE A 223 -5.41 -7.97 10.09
CA ILE A 223 -4.18 -7.22 10.42
C ILE A 223 -4.46 -5.84 10.98
N LEU A 224 -5.72 -5.60 11.41
CA LEU A 224 -6.11 -4.38 12.13
C LEU A 224 -6.20 -4.64 13.62
N CYS A 225 -5.68 -3.69 14.40
CA CYS A 225 -5.79 -3.71 15.85
C CYS A 225 -7.24 -3.55 16.29
N ASN A 226 -7.70 -4.44 17.16
CA ASN A 226 -9.07 -4.50 17.66
C ASN A 226 -9.30 -3.75 18.98
N GLU A 227 -8.27 -3.09 19.54
CA GLU A 227 -8.41 -2.31 20.76
C GLU A 227 -9.36 -1.12 20.58
N ASN A 228 -10.20 -0.85 21.57
CA ASN A 228 -11.25 0.18 21.45
C ASN A 228 -10.71 1.58 21.16
N PHE A 229 -9.55 1.95 21.70
CA PHE A 229 -8.96 3.26 21.45
C PHE A 229 -8.50 3.43 19.99
N VAL A 230 -8.06 2.33 19.35
CA VAL A 230 -7.67 2.31 17.95
C VAL A 230 -8.91 2.36 17.05
N LYS A 231 -9.92 1.53 17.34
CA LYS A 231 -11.18 1.48 16.58
C LYS A 231 -11.86 2.85 16.47
N LYS A 232 -11.82 3.65 17.54
CA LYS A 232 -12.41 5.00 17.53
C LYS A 232 -11.72 5.97 16.58
N LYS A 233 -10.45 5.71 16.25
CA LYS A 233 -9.65 6.53 15.32
C LYS A 233 -9.70 5.99 13.89
N GLN A 234 -10.11 4.73 13.68
CA GLN A 234 -10.14 4.09 12.36
C GLN A 234 -11.31 4.62 11.52
N ARG A 235 -10.98 5.00 10.29
CA ARG A 235 -11.94 5.38 9.26
C ARG A 235 -11.66 4.60 7.99
N PHE A 236 -12.59 3.76 7.59
CA PHE A 236 -12.56 3.06 6.32
C PHE A 236 -13.02 4.02 5.22
N LEU A 237 -12.10 4.40 4.34
CA LEU A 237 -12.37 5.34 3.25
C LEU A 237 -12.95 4.64 2.00
N GLY A 238 -12.67 3.35 1.85
CA GLY A 238 -12.79 2.66 0.58
C GLY A 238 -11.47 2.65 -0.20
N PRO A 239 -11.48 2.11 -1.43
CA PRO A 239 -10.30 2.01 -2.28
C PRO A 239 -9.74 3.39 -2.66
N LEU A 240 -8.48 3.66 -2.34
CA LEU A 240 -7.73 4.82 -2.82
C LEU A 240 -7.03 4.48 -4.13
N LEU A 241 -7.56 4.96 -5.24
CA LEU A 241 -7.15 4.55 -6.58
C LEU A 241 -6.39 5.66 -7.31
N PRO A 242 -5.34 5.32 -8.10
CA PRO A 242 -4.61 6.30 -8.90
C PRO A 242 -5.39 6.81 -10.13
N TRP A 243 -6.58 6.27 -10.35
CA TRP A 243 -7.45 6.54 -11.50
C TRP A 243 -8.92 6.67 -11.07
N SER A 244 -9.73 7.39 -11.86
CA SER A 244 -11.17 7.42 -11.66
C SER A 244 -11.87 6.35 -12.52
N TRP A 245 -12.93 5.73 -11.96
CA TRP A 245 -13.75 4.80 -12.72
C TRP A 245 -14.29 5.43 -14.01
N LYS A 246 -14.69 6.70 -13.95
CA LYS A 246 -15.23 7.44 -15.09
C LYS A 246 -14.25 7.50 -16.27
N SER A 247 -12.97 7.79 -16.00
CA SER A 247 -11.97 7.85 -17.05
C SER A 247 -11.58 6.46 -17.57
N LEU A 248 -11.48 5.48 -16.66
CA LEU A 248 -11.05 4.14 -17.03
C LEU A 248 -12.12 3.38 -17.84
N SER A 249 -13.40 3.54 -17.48
CA SER A 249 -14.52 2.88 -18.18
C SER A 249 -14.74 3.36 -19.62
N GLN A 250 -14.15 4.46 -20.01
CA GLN A 250 -14.20 4.98 -21.38
C GLN A 250 -13.13 4.35 -22.30
N LEU A 251 -12.15 3.64 -21.73
CA LEU A 251 -11.10 3.00 -22.51
C LEU A 251 -11.62 1.73 -23.21
N SER A 252 -11.22 1.57 -24.47
CA SER A 252 -11.41 0.35 -25.25
C SER A 252 -10.11 -0.46 -25.27
N HIS A 253 -10.21 -1.78 -25.54
CA HIS A 253 -9.03 -2.64 -25.75
C HIS A 253 -8.13 -2.13 -26.89
N LYS A 254 -8.72 -1.48 -27.89
CA LYS A 254 -8.01 -0.91 -29.03
C LYS A 254 -7.06 0.21 -28.62
N ASP A 255 -7.28 0.83 -27.46
CA ASP A 255 -6.48 1.95 -26.99
C ASP A 255 -5.13 1.51 -26.38
N PHE A 256 -4.97 0.23 -26.03
CA PHE A 256 -3.79 -0.24 -25.30
C PHE A 256 -3.27 -1.65 -25.65
N LEU A 257 -4.04 -2.45 -26.40
CA LEU A 257 -3.59 -3.75 -26.90
C LEU A 257 -3.27 -3.68 -28.39
N PRO A 258 -2.09 -4.13 -28.84
CA PRO A 258 -1.79 -4.27 -30.27
C PRO A 258 -2.82 -5.16 -30.98
N ASP A 259 -3.12 -4.87 -32.25
CA ASP A 259 -4.16 -5.53 -33.03
C ASP A 259 -4.08 -7.05 -33.01
N LYS A 260 -2.87 -7.59 -33.09
CA LYS A 260 -2.64 -9.05 -33.05
C LYS A 260 -3.14 -9.75 -31.78
N PHE A 261 -3.40 -8.99 -30.69
CA PHE A 261 -3.88 -9.53 -29.42
C PHE A 261 -5.36 -9.27 -29.18
N GLN A 262 -6.06 -8.56 -30.06
CA GLN A 262 -7.47 -8.20 -29.86
C GLN A 262 -8.45 -9.35 -30.12
N GLY A 263 -8.02 -10.41 -30.81
CA GLY A 263 -8.86 -11.58 -31.19
C GLY A 263 -9.06 -12.61 -30.09
N PHE A 264 -8.33 -12.53 -28.99
CA PHE A 264 -8.43 -13.52 -27.90
C PHE A 264 -9.71 -13.32 -27.07
N LYS A 265 -10.47 -14.43 -26.86
CA LYS A 265 -11.71 -14.40 -26.09
C LYS A 265 -11.48 -14.35 -24.58
N LYS A 266 -10.37 -14.91 -24.10
CA LYS A 266 -9.97 -14.94 -22.69
C LYS A 266 -8.66 -14.22 -22.51
N LYS A 267 -8.54 -13.48 -21.42
CA LYS A 267 -7.36 -12.68 -21.09
C LYS A 267 -6.98 -12.87 -19.63
N ILE A 268 -5.73 -13.26 -19.40
CA ILE A 268 -5.10 -13.32 -18.10
C ILE A 268 -4.04 -12.22 -18.01
N VAL A 269 -4.04 -11.48 -16.93
CA VAL A 269 -2.96 -10.52 -16.64
C VAL A 269 -2.15 -11.03 -15.46
N CYS A 270 -0.82 -11.06 -15.58
CA CYS A 270 0.08 -11.35 -14.47
C CYS A 270 0.83 -10.07 -14.11
N THR A 271 0.72 -9.64 -12.85
CA THR A 271 1.40 -8.45 -12.33
C THR A 271 2.33 -8.84 -11.19
N LEU A 272 3.63 -8.57 -11.34
CA LEU A 272 4.67 -9.06 -10.43
C LEU A 272 5.32 -7.97 -9.57
N GLY A 273 4.97 -6.71 -9.81
CA GLY A 273 5.62 -5.58 -9.12
C GLY A 273 7.13 -5.52 -9.38
N GLY A 274 7.88 -4.84 -8.50
CA GLY A 274 9.30 -4.53 -8.72
C GLY A 274 10.32 -5.49 -8.07
N HIS A 275 9.90 -6.51 -7.32
CA HIS A 275 10.83 -7.35 -6.55
C HIS A 275 11.42 -8.50 -7.37
N LYS A 276 12.76 -8.56 -7.44
CA LYS A 276 13.50 -9.56 -8.23
C LYS A 276 13.30 -11.02 -7.79
N TYR A 277 12.94 -11.25 -6.53
CA TYR A 277 12.75 -12.61 -6.00
C TYR A 277 11.47 -13.30 -6.49
N ARG A 278 10.61 -12.62 -7.26
CA ARG A 278 9.37 -13.14 -7.87
C ARG A 278 9.60 -13.84 -9.21
N LYS A 279 10.85 -14.05 -9.60
CA LYS A 279 11.22 -14.73 -10.85
C LYS A 279 10.56 -16.10 -11.03
N PRO A 280 10.41 -16.97 -10.00
CA PRO A 280 9.74 -18.26 -10.18
C PRO A 280 8.28 -18.13 -10.66
N LEU A 281 7.51 -17.16 -10.17
CA LEU A 281 6.14 -16.92 -10.64
C LEU A 281 6.12 -16.40 -12.09
N PHE A 282 7.09 -15.58 -12.46
CA PHE A 282 7.26 -15.14 -13.85
C PHE A 282 7.48 -16.34 -14.79
N GLU A 283 8.42 -17.24 -14.45
CA GLU A 283 8.75 -18.43 -15.24
C GLU A 283 7.55 -19.40 -15.32
N ALA A 284 6.87 -19.63 -14.20
CA ALA A 284 5.66 -20.45 -14.18
C ALA A 284 4.55 -19.86 -15.07
N THR A 285 4.39 -18.54 -15.10
CA THR A 285 3.40 -17.88 -15.96
C THR A 285 3.76 -17.98 -17.44
N LEU A 286 5.05 -17.93 -17.81
CA LEU A 286 5.48 -18.16 -19.19
C LEU A 286 5.17 -19.60 -19.65
N ASN A 287 5.45 -20.59 -18.80
CA ASN A 287 5.13 -21.98 -19.08
C ASN A 287 3.62 -22.22 -19.20
N LEU A 288 2.83 -21.55 -18.36
CA LEU A 288 1.37 -21.58 -18.45
C LEU A 288 0.87 -20.99 -19.77
N ALA A 289 1.43 -19.86 -20.23
CA ALA A 289 1.06 -19.26 -21.50
C ALA A 289 1.33 -20.18 -22.70
N ALA A 290 2.41 -20.97 -22.64
CA ALA A 290 2.71 -21.97 -23.66
C ALA A 290 1.69 -23.14 -23.68
N GLN A 291 1.09 -23.48 -22.54
CA GLN A 291 0.10 -24.54 -22.41
C GLN A 291 -1.32 -24.09 -22.75
N MET A 292 -1.60 -22.81 -22.81
CA MET A 292 -2.92 -22.21 -23.07
C MET A 292 -2.89 -21.26 -24.27
N PRO A 293 -2.60 -21.75 -25.50
CA PRO A 293 -2.41 -20.89 -26.67
C PRO A 293 -3.67 -20.09 -27.08
N GLU A 294 -4.85 -20.49 -26.62
CA GLU A 294 -6.12 -19.83 -26.88
C GLU A 294 -6.43 -18.66 -25.91
N VAL A 295 -5.59 -18.48 -24.88
CA VAL A 295 -5.74 -17.44 -23.86
C VAL A 295 -4.63 -16.38 -24.04
N LEU A 296 -5.00 -15.12 -24.07
CA LEU A 296 -4.01 -14.01 -24.06
C LEU A 296 -3.42 -13.84 -22.66
N PHE A 297 -2.10 -13.87 -22.58
CA PHE A 297 -1.35 -13.52 -21.38
C PHE A 297 -0.71 -12.13 -21.53
N VAL A 298 -1.04 -11.24 -20.60
CA VAL A 298 -0.39 -9.93 -20.45
C VAL A 298 0.46 -9.95 -19.20
N ILE A 299 1.78 -9.86 -19.32
CA ILE A 299 2.69 -9.87 -18.16
C ILE A 299 3.29 -8.49 -17.93
N LEU A 300 3.02 -7.93 -16.75
CA LEU A 300 3.54 -6.64 -16.29
C LEU A 300 4.73 -6.90 -15.36
N SER A 301 5.96 -6.87 -15.92
CA SER A 301 7.17 -7.20 -15.19
C SER A 301 8.43 -6.78 -15.95
N ASP A 302 9.46 -6.35 -15.21
CA ASP A 302 10.79 -6.03 -15.77
C ASP A 302 11.67 -7.26 -16.01
N PHE A 303 11.21 -8.48 -15.70
CA PHE A 303 11.95 -9.71 -15.97
C PHE A 303 12.13 -9.91 -17.47
N LYS A 304 13.32 -10.37 -17.84
CA LYS A 304 13.69 -10.69 -19.23
C LYS A 304 13.51 -12.17 -19.51
N SER A 305 13.10 -12.50 -20.73
CA SER A 305 13.02 -13.86 -21.25
C SER A 305 13.06 -13.81 -22.78
N ASP A 306 13.64 -14.83 -23.40
CA ASP A 306 13.69 -15.01 -24.86
C ASP A 306 12.45 -15.74 -25.40
N ILE A 307 11.56 -16.22 -24.50
CA ILE A 307 10.30 -16.88 -24.89
C ILE A 307 9.41 -15.87 -25.60
N ASN A 308 9.02 -16.21 -26.81
CA ASN A 308 8.09 -15.45 -27.62
C ASN A 308 6.94 -16.35 -28.09
N LEU A 309 5.73 -16.08 -27.61
CA LEU A 309 4.53 -16.83 -27.94
C LEU A 309 3.51 -15.92 -28.62
N PRO A 310 2.68 -16.42 -29.55
CA PRO A 310 1.64 -15.63 -30.24
C PRO A 310 0.59 -15.02 -29.28
N ASN A 311 0.36 -15.68 -28.15
CA ASN A 311 -0.60 -15.27 -27.11
C ASN A 311 0.06 -14.57 -25.91
N LEU A 312 1.31 -14.08 -26.04
CA LEU A 312 2.05 -13.48 -24.94
C LEU A 312 2.39 -12.02 -25.26
N PHE A 313 1.84 -11.09 -24.46
CA PHE A 313 2.16 -9.67 -24.47
C PHE A 313 2.88 -9.27 -23.19
N ARG A 314 4.15 -8.87 -23.30
CA ARG A 314 4.96 -8.48 -22.13
C ARG A 314 5.22 -6.99 -22.14
N LEU A 315 5.11 -6.41 -20.95
CA LEU A 315 5.40 -5.01 -20.69
C LEU A 315 6.29 -4.92 -19.43
N GLY A 316 7.18 -3.95 -19.42
CA GLY A 316 7.91 -3.57 -18.21
C GLY A 316 7.01 -2.86 -17.20
N PHE A 317 7.60 -1.92 -16.46
CA PHE A 317 6.83 -1.06 -15.57
C PHE A 317 5.79 -0.24 -16.32
N VAL A 318 4.56 -0.20 -15.80
CA VAL A 318 3.43 0.54 -16.36
C VAL A 318 2.84 1.46 -15.27
N ASP A 319 2.80 2.76 -15.53
CA ASP A 319 2.27 3.75 -14.57
C ASP A 319 0.79 3.54 -14.22
N ASN A 320 -0.01 3.11 -15.20
CA ASN A 320 -1.43 2.78 -15.01
C ASN A 320 -1.71 1.34 -15.48
N PRO A 321 -1.53 0.34 -14.61
CA PRO A 321 -1.80 -1.05 -14.95
C PRO A 321 -3.31 -1.35 -15.08
N ALA A 322 -4.18 -0.53 -14.49
CA ALA A 322 -5.63 -0.76 -14.44
C ALA A 322 -6.26 -0.94 -15.83
N LYS A 323 -5.75 -0.26 -16.87
CA LYS A 323 -6.22 -0.45 -18.23
C LYS A 323 -6.04 -1.89 -18.74
N TYR A 324 -4.98 -2.58 -18.30
CA TYR A 324 -4.76 -3.99 -18.65
C TYR A 324 -5.61 -4.93 -17.80
N TYR A 325 -5.91 -4.54 -16.56
CA TYR A 325 -6.83 -5.29 -15.70
C TYR A 325 -8.28 -5.20 -16.18
N LEU A 326 -8.65 -4.05 -16.76
CA LEU A 326 -9.99 -3.84 -17.29
C LEU A 326 -10.32 -4.95 -18.30
N ASN A 327 -11.44 -5.64 -18.08
CA ASN A 327 -11.88 -6.78 -18.89
C ASN A 327 -10.90 -7.99 -18.91
N ALA A 328 -9.99 -8.10 -17.94
CA ALA A 328 -9.31 -9.36 -17.70
C ALA A 328 -10.30 -10.40 -17.16
N ASP A 329 -10.14 -11.66 -17.59
CA ASP A 329 -10.91 -12.77 -17.03
C ASP A 329 -10.36 -13.22 -15.68
N LEU A 330 -9.03 -13.04 -15.48
CA LEU A 330 -8.32 -13.38 -14.28
C LEU A 330 -7.06 -12.52 -14.17
N VAL A 331 -6.68 -12.15 -12.94
CA VAL A 331 -5.38 -11.53 -12.67
C VAL A 331 -4.59 -12.38 -11.69
N ILE A 332 -3.35 -12.75 -12.07
CA ILE A 332 -2.37 -13.42 -11.19
C ILE A 332 -1.54 -12.33 -10.52
N THR A 333 -1.52 -12.33 -9.18
CA THR A 333 -0.89 -11.26 -8.39
C THR A 333 -0.40 -11.79 -7.04
N GLN A 334 0.49 -11.04 -6.36
CA GLN A 334 0.91 -11.34 -4.99
C GLN A 334 -0.12 -10.93 -3.93
N ALA A 335 -1.28 -10.43 -4.32
CA ALA A 335 -2.29 -9.89 -3.40
C ALA A 335 -1.81 -8.72 -2.53
N GLY A 336 -0.89 -7.89 -3.02
CA GLY A 336 -0.57 -6.60 -2.38
C GLY A 336 -1.84 -5.73 -2.33
N HIS A 337 -2.07 -5.08 -1.18
CA HIS A 337 -3.34 -4.41 -0.87
C HIS A 337 -3.81 -3.44 -1.96
N SER A 338 -2.94 -2.55 -2.45
CA SER A 338 -3.34 -1.55 -3.47
C SER A 338 -3.79 -2.20 -4.77
N THR A 339 -3.07 -3.24 -5.26
CA THR A 339 -3.46 -3.99 -6.46
C THR A 339 -4.77 -4.74 -6.24
N ALA A 340 -4.95 -5.35 -5.07
CA ALA A 340 -6.19 -6.04 -4.73
C ALA A 340 -7.39 -5.08 -4.70
N MET A 341 -7.23 -3.86 -4.15
CA MET A 341 -8.28 -2.83 -4.16
C MET A 341 -8.61 -2.35 -5.58
N GLU A 342 -7.61 -2.20 -6.45
CA GLU A 342 -7.86 -1.92 -7.87
C GLU A 342 -8.71 -3.00 -8.53
N LEU A 343 -8.32 -4.28 -8.37
CA LEU A 343 -9.01 -5.42 -8.96
C LEU A 343 -10.41 -5.63 -8.38
N ILE A 344 -10.60 -5.45 -7.08
CA ILE A 344 -11.92 -5.44 -6.44
C ILE A 344 -12.80 -4.36 -7.07
N THR A 345 -12.30 -3.14 -7.24
CA THR A 345 -13.06 -2.05 -7.85
C THR A 345 -13.40 -2.33 -9.32
N LEU A 346 -12.51 -3.00 -10.04
CA LEU A 346 -12.75 -3.41 -11.43
C LEU A 346 -13.69 -4.63 -11.54
N GLY A 347 -13.86 -5.38 -10.47
CA GLY A 347 -14.70 -6.61 -10.45
C GLY A 347 -14.03 -7.77 -11.18
N VAL A 348 -12.69 -7.88 -11.05
CA VAL A 348 -11.88 -8.91 -11.71
C VAL A 348 -11.44 -9.96 -10.68
N PRO A 349 -11.67 -11.25 -10.94
CA PRO A 349 -11.19 -12.33 -10.09
C PRO A 349 -9.66 -12.38 -10.01
N MET A 350 -9.13 -12.82 -8.87
CA MET A 350 -7.69 -12.85 -8.59
C MET A 350 -7.21 -14.26 -8.23
N LEU A 351 -6.13 -14.69 -8.86
CA LEU A 351 -5.29 -15.76 -8.33
C LEU A 351 -4.15 -15.13 -7.53
N ALA A 352 -4.21 -15.26 -6.23
CA ALA A 352 -3.21 -14.76 -5.31
C ALA A 352 -2.05 -15.75 -5.17
N VAL A 353 -0.82 -15.30 -5.43
CA VAL A 353 0.41 -16.05 -5.15
C VAL A 353 1.27 -15.17 -4.22
N PRO A 354 0.95 -15.12 -2.91
CA PRO A 354 1.62 -14.23 -1.98
C PRO A 354 3.09 -14.61 -1.81
N ASP A 355 3.95 -13.61 -1.66
CA ASP A 355 5.34 -13.84 -1.28
C ASP A 355 5.36 -14.52 0.09
N THR A 356 6.06 -15.64 0.21
CA THR A 356 6.13 -16.40 1.47
C THR A 356 6.66 -15.55 2.61
N ASN A 357 6.07 -15.64 3.78
CA ASN A 357 6.35 -14.83 4.98
C ASN A 357 5.98 -13.33 4.83
N GLN A 358 5.24 -12.97 3.82
CA GLN A 358 4.72 -11.61 3.68
C GLN A 358 3.28 -11.58 4.24
N VAL A 359 3.18 -11.32 5.54
CA VAL A 359 1.93 -11.44 6.33
C VAL A 359 0.77 -10.64 5.73
N GLU A 360 1.01 -9.42 5.23
CA GLU A 360 -0.04 -8.63 4.58
C GLU A 360 -0.60 -9.35 3.35
N GLN A 361 0.29 -9.86 2.48
CA GLN A 361 -0.13 -10.51 1.24
C GLN A 361 -0.84 -11.84 1.50
N GLU A 362 -0.33 -12.64 2.45
CA GLU A 362 -0.96 -13.89 2.86
C GLU A 362 -2.33 -13.66 3.49
N SER A 363 -2.45 -12.64 4.34
CA SER A 363 -3.72 -12.22 4.93
C SER A 363 -4.72 -11.76 3.86
N ASN A 364 -4.28 -10.91 2.93
CA ASN A 364 -5.11 -10.46 1.82
C ASN A 364 -5.57 -11.63 0.96
N ALA A 365 -4.66 -12.58 0.63
CA ALA A 365 -4.99 -13.76 -0.17
C ALA A 365 -6.07 -14.62 0.48
N LYS A 366 -5.95 -14.89 1.78
CA LYS A 366 -6.98 -15.60 2.56
C LYS A 366 -8.32 -14.87 2.50
N ARG A 367 -8.31 -13.56 2.70
CA ARG A 367 -9.53 -12.75 2.64
C ARG A 367 -10.18 -12.74 1.25
N LEU A 368 -9.37 -12.70 0.17
CA LEU A 368 -9.89 -12.84 -1.20
C LEU A 368 -10.63 -14.16 -1.41
N CYS A 369 -10.10 -15.27 -0.86
CA CYS A 369 -10.77 -16.58 -0.89
C CYS A 369 -12.07 -16.55 -0.09
N GLU A 370 -12.09 -16.03 1.13
CA GLU A 370 -13.28 -15.93 1.98
C GLU A 370 -14.38 -15.06 1.36
N LEU A 371 -14.00 -14.01 0.64
CA LEU A 371 -14.94 -13.16 -0.10
C LEU A 371 -15.42 -13.79 -1.43
N GLY A 372 -14.84 -14.92 -1.81
CA GLY A 372 -15.17 -15.61 -3.06
C GLY A 372 -14.74 -14.86 -4.33
N VAL A 373 -13.82 -13.89 -4.21
CA VAL A 373 -13.32 -13.08 -5.34
C VAL A 373 -12.00 -13.58 -5.90
N GLY A 374 -11.43 -14.61 -5.30
CA GLY A 374 -10.16 -15.18 -5.72
C GLY A 374 -9.87 -16.54 -5.13
N SER A 375 -8.78 -17.12 -5.58
CA SER A 375 -8.14 -18.32 -5.04
C SER A 375 -6.69 -18.01 -4.67
N MET A 376 -6.04 -18.89 -3.92
CA MET A 376 -4.67 -18.73 -3.47
C MET A 376 -3.84 -19.96 -3.85
N LEU A 377 -2.60 -19.72 -4.28
CA LEU A 377 -1.59 -20.75 -4.50
C LEU A 377 -0.30 -20.31 -3.78
N SER A 378 0.30 -21.22 -3.00
CA SER A 378 1.56 -20.92 -2.31
C SER A 378 2.77 -21.09 -3.23
N TYR A 379 3.89 -20.41 -2.93
CA TYR A 379 5.14 -20.65 -3.66
C TYR A 379 5.67 -22.07 -3.48
N LYS A 380 5.32 -22.79 -2.39
CA LYS A 380 5.68 -24.20 -2.18
C LYS A 380 4.99 -25.10 -3.19
N ASP A 381 3.74 -24.77 -3.54
CA ASP A 381 2.91 -25.53 -4.46
C ASP A 381 2.99 -24.99 -5.89
N LEU A 382 3.74 -23.91 -6.09
CA LEU A 382 3.89 -23.27 -7.40
C LEU A 382 4.67 -24.14 -8.36
N ASN A 383 3.96 -24.97 -9.12
CA ASN A 383 4.43 -25.68 -10.28
C ASN A 383 3.47 -25.51 -11.44
N THR A 384 3.90 -25.88 -12.64
CA THR A 384 3.12 -25.59 -13.84
C THR A 384 1.77 -26.30 -13.84
N ASN A 385 1.67 -27.52 -13.31
CA ASN A 385 0.41 -28.27 -13.28
C ASN A 385 -0.60 -27.68 -12.30
N GLU A 386 -0.17 -27.36 -11.08
CA GLU A 386 -1.04 -26.73 -10.08
C GLU A 386 -1.52 -25.35 -10.54
N LEU A 387 -0.62 -24.56 -11.11
CA LEU A 387 -0.98 -23.26 -11.67
C LEU A 387 -1.99 -23.41 -12.81
N PHE A 388 -1.78 -24.36 -13.74
CA PHE A 388 -2.67 -24.65 -14.85
C PHE A 388 -4.06 -25.09 -14.35
N THR A 389 -4.11 -26.07 -13.44
CA THR A 389 -5.36 -26.59 -12.89
C THR A 389 -6.15 -25.50 -12.17
N THR A 390 -5.48 -24.69 -11.34
CA THR A 390 -6.12 -23.59 -10.60
C THR A 390 -6.64 -22.53 -11.55
N VAL A 391 -5.86 -22.14 -12.56
CA VAL A 391 -6.28 -21.14 -13.55
C VAL A 391 -7.46 -21.64 -14.37
N GLN A 392 -7.43 -22.89 -14.85
CA GLN A 392 -8.55 -23.49 -15.57
C GLN A 392 -9.82 -23.53 -14.73
N TYR A 393 -9.72 -23.94 -13.48
CA TYR A 393 -10.84 -23.93 -12.54
C TYR A 393 -11.44 -22.52 -12.41
N MET A 394 -10.63 -21.51 -12.15
CA MET A 394 -11.10 -20.14 -11.96
C MET A 394 -11.67 -19.51 -13.23
N LEU A 395 -11.19 -19.87 -14.41
CA LEU A 395 -11.73 -19.38 -15.68
C LEU A 395 -13.09 -19.99 -16.03
N ASN A 396 -13.39 -21.19 -15.55
CA ASN A 396 -14.62 -21.94 -15.82
C ASN A 396 -15.68 -21.77 -14.73
N GLU A 397 -15.27 -21.39 -13.51
CA GLU A 397 -16.18 -21.20 -12.36
C GLU A 397 -16.69 -19.74 -12.31
N GLU A 398 -17.95 -19.56 -12.68
CA GLU A 398 -18.58 -18.23 -12.77
C GLU A 398 -18.78 -17.55 -11.40
N SER A 399 -18.76 -18.29 -10.31
CA SER A 399 -18.98 -17.77 -8.95
C SER A 399 -17.96 -16.70 -8.56
N PHE A 400 -16.70 -16.86 -8.98
CA PHE A 400 -15.65 -15.85 -8.74
C PHE A 400 -15.97 -14.51 -9.41
N ARG A 401 -16.41 -14.55 -10.66
CA ARG A 401 -16.78 -13.36 -11.42
C ARG A 401 -18.02 -12.69 -10.83
N HIS A 402 -19.01 -13.49 -10.43
CA HIS A 402 -20.22 -12.99 -9.79
C HIS A 402 -19.90 -12.27 -8.48
N SER A 403 -19.11 -12.90 -7.60
CA SER A 403 -18.69 -12.32 -6.33
C SER A 403 -17.85 -11.06 -6.52
N ALA A 404 -16.87 -11.08 -7.44
CA ALA A 404 -16.06 -9.92 -7.77
C ALA A 404 -16.91 -8.73 -8.25
N LYS A 405 -17.91 -8.98 -9.11
CA LYS A 405 -18.82 -7.96 -9.62
C LYS A 405 -19.73 -7.38 -8.51
N LYS A 406 -20.21 -8.24 -7.60
CA LYS A 406 -20.99 -7.83 -6.43
C LYS A 406 -20.23 -6.86 -5.54
N ILE A 407 -18.99 -7.20 -5.17
CA ILE A 407 -18.15 -6.35 -4.29
C ILE A 407 -17.70 -5.08 -5.04
N SER A 408 -17.41 -5.17 -6.33
CA SER A 408 -17.08 -4.01 -7.17
C SER A 408 -18.19 -2.95 -7.14
N ASN A 409 -19.46 -3.35 -7.18
CA ASN A 409 -20.58 -2.41 -7.09
C ASN A 409 -20.65 -1.69 -5.73
N ILE A 410 -20.10 -2.29 -4.67
CA ILE A 410 -19.95 -1.65 -3.37
C ILE A 410 -18.75 -0.69 -3.40
N ALA A 411 -17.60 -1.17 -3.87
CA ALA A 411 -16.36 -0.42 -3.92
C ALA A 411 -16.48 0.90 -4.70
N ARG A 412 -17.18 0.88 -5.84
CA ARG A 412 -17.39 2.05 -6.71
C ARG A 412 -18.29 3.15 -6.12
N LYS A 413 -18.96 2.89 -5.01
CA LYS A 413 -19.76 3.91 -4.30
C LYS A 413 -18.91 4.80 -3.38
N HIS A 414 -17.69 4.39 -3.08
CA HIS A 414 -16.77 5.16 -2.25
C HIS A 414 -16.03 6.20 -3.09
N ILE A 415 -15.94 7.40 -2.56
CA ILE A 415 -15.16 8.55 -3.08
C ILE A 415 -14.02 8.84 -2.12
N ALA A 416 -13.21 7.80 -1.87
CA ALA A 416 -12.21 7.75 -0.80
C ALA A 416 -11.24 8.92 -0.83
N GLU A 417 -10.77 9.32 -2.01
CA GLU A 417 -9.83 10.43 -2.21
C GLU A 417 -10.45 11.79 -1.86
N GLU A 418 -11.72 12.03 -2.21
CA GLU A 418 -12.40 13.29 -1.90
C GLU A 418 -12.68 13.40 -0.39
N GLU A 419 -13.15 12.30 0.23
CA GLU A 419 -13.38 12.24 1.67
C GLU A 419 -12.08 12.48 2.44
N ALA A 420 -10.99 11.79 2.06
CA ALA A 420 -9.68 11.98 2.66
C ALA A 420 -9.20 13.43 2.52
N GLY A 421 -9.29 14.00 1.32
CA GLY A 421 -8.89 15.39 1.06
C GLY A 421 -9.65 16.39 1.92
N ARG A 422 -10.96 16.20 2.07
CA ARG A 422 -11.81 17.05 2.93
C ARG A 422 -11.39 16.97 4.39
N ILE A 423 -11.20 15.77 4.93
CA ILE A 423 -10.81 15.58 6.33
C ILE A 423 -9.41 16.17 6.59
N ILE A 424 -8.46 15.99 5.68
CA ILE A 424 -7.11 16.57 5.80
C ILE A 424 -7.18 18.10 5.84
N LYS A 425 -8.01 18.73 5.01
CA LYS A 425 -8.24 20.18 5.05
C LYS A 425 -8.80 20.61 6.40
N ASP A 426 -9.79 19.90 6.94
CA ASP A 426 -10.37 20.18 8.25
C ASP A 426 -9.32 20.11 9.37
N TYR A 427 -8.43 19.11 9.35
CA TYR A 427 -7.32 19.00 10.31
C TYR A 427 -6.29 20.13 10.13
N SER A 428 -5.94 20.45 8.90
CA SER A 428 -4.97 21.51 8.57
C SER A 428 -5.43 22.88 9.03
N THR A 429 -6.74 23.14 9.12
CA THR A 429 -7.31 24.39 9.60
C THR A 429 -7.35 24.50 11.13
N ARG A 430 -7.39 23.39 11.87
CA ARG A 430 -7.49 23.38 13.33
C ARG A 430 -6.27 23.97 14.04
N VAL A 431 -5.07 23.77 13.50
CA VAL A 431 -3.80 24.29 14.08
C VAL A 431 -3.76 25.80 14.16
N GLN A 432 -4.63 26.49 13.41
CA GLN A 432 -4.69 27.96 13.40
C GLN A 432 -5.53 28.56 14.54
N ALA A 433 -6.21 27.71 15.30
CA ALA A 433 -7.08 28.14 16.38
C ALA A 433 -6.40 28.25 17.76
N TYR A 434 -5.12 27.90 17.86
CA TYR A 434 -4.27 28.02 19.04
C TYR A 434 -3.12 28.99 18.75
#